data_4bcbd693840abbe4d2f1bac2fba9aba8
#
_entry.id   4bcbd693840abbe4d2f1bac2fba9aba8
#
_cell.length_a   1.000
_cell.length_b   1.000
_cell.length_c   1.000
_cell.angle_alpha   90.00
_cell.angle_beta   90.00
_cell.angle_gamma   90.00
#
_symmetry.space_group_name_H-M   'P 1'
#
loop_
_entity.id
_entity.type
_entity.pdbx_description
1 polymer ?
#
loop_
_entity_poly.entity_id
_entity_poly.type
_entity_poly.pdbx_seq_one_letter_code
_entity_poly.pdbx_strand_id
1 'polypeptide(L)'
;MLYRMRIYRAVPENLALFHDFFRTHLLPVQLRHGARLIGRWQTEDDRVVAVWEYDDRQAYERIQAAVRADPATLQAQQVRRDLPALIVATDETFMSSTLG
;
A
#
# COMPACT_ATOMS: atom_id res chain seq x y z
N MET A 1 12.95 12.20 6.94
CA MET A 1 11.83 11.49 6.28
C MET A 1 12.10 10.01 6.22
N LEU A 2 11.08 9.21 6.47
CA LEU A 2 11.13 7.77 6.30
C LEU A 2 10.34 7.39 5.05
N TYR A 3 10.94 6.57 4.20
CA TYR A 3 10.28 6.03 3.02
C TYR A 3 10.06 4.54 3.18
N ARG A 4 8.92 4.06 2.69
CA ARG A 4 8.56 2.65 2.72
C ARG A 4 8.27 2.21 1.30
N MET A 5 9.06 1.28 0.79
CA MET A 5 8.84 0.70 -0.53
C MET A 5 8.21 -0.67 -0.36
N ARG A 6 7.08 -0.87 -1.02
CA ARG A 6 6.41 -2.16 -1.09
C ARG A 6 6.43 -2.66 -2.52
N ILE A 7 6.84 -3.91 -2.70
CA ILE A 7 6.86 -4.55 -4.00
C ILE A 7 5.94 -5.75 -3.94
N TYR A 8 4.91 -5.74 -4.77
CA TYR A 8 3.92 -6.81 -4.82
C TYR A 8 4.14 -7.63 -6.08
N ARG A 9 4.22 -8.95 -5.92
CA ARG A 9 4.08 -9.85 -7.06
C ARG A 9 2.60 -10.12 -7.23
N ALA A 10 2.01 -9.52 -8.25
CA ALA A 10 0.59 -9.63 -8.52
C ALA A 10 0.26 -10.91 -9.28
N VAL A 11 -0.98 -11.37 -9.14
CA VAL A 11 -1.55 -12.39 -10.05
C VAL A 11 -1.85 -11.67 -11.37
N PRO A 12 -1.19 -12.02 -12.49
CA PRO A 12 -1.25 -11.19 -13.70
C PRO A 12 -2.67 -10.98 -14.24
N GLU A 13 -3.51 -12.01 -14.18
CA GLU A 13 -4.91 -11.93 -14.66
C GLU A 13 -5.74 -10.95 -13.82
N ASN A 14 -5.32 -10.65 -12.61
CA ASN A 14 -6.07 -9.85 -11.64
C ASN A 14 -5.45 -8.48 -11.36
N LEU A 15 -4.50 -8.03 -12.20
CA LEU A 15 -3.85 -6.73 -12.02
C LEU A 15 -4.85 -5.57 -12.02
N ALA A 16 -5.80 -5.57 -12.96
CA ALA A 16 -6.82 -4.52 -13.01
C ALA A 16 -7.66 -4.48 -11.72
N LEU A 17 -8.03 -5.65 -11.21
CA LEU A 17 -8.76 -5.75 -9.94
C LEU A 17 -7.91 -5.24 -8.78
N PHE A 18 -6.62 -5.55 -8.76
CA PHE A 18 -5.72 -5.09 -7.72
C PHE A 18 -5.60 -3.56 -7.73
N HIS A 19 -5.44 -2.95 -8.92
CA HIS A 19 -5.38 -1.49 -9.04
C HIS A 19 -6.68 -0.83 -8.56
N ASP A 20 -7.82 -1.36 -8.93
CA ASP A 20 -9.12 -0.84 -8.50
C ASP A 20 -9.32 -1.00 -7.00
N PHE A 21 -8.98 -2.15 -6.45
CA PHE A 21 -9.08 -2.42 -5.01
C PHE A 21 -8.21 -1.45 -4.22
N PHE A 22 -6.97 -1.23 -4.65
CA PHE A 22 -6.07 -0.28 -4.01
C PHE A 22 -6.65 1.14 -4.02
N ARG A 23 -7.06 1.63 -5.18
CA ARG A 23 -7.57 3.01 -5.32
C ARG A 23 -8.85 3.24 -4.52
N THR A 24 -9.72 2.25 -4.47
CA THR A 24 -11.04 2.40 -3.85
C THR A 24 -11.01 2.14 -2.35
N HIS A 25 -10.25 1.14 -1.91
CA HIS A 25 -10.37 0.62 -0.54
C HIS A 25 -9.12 0.82 0.32
N LEU A 26 -7.92 0.90 -0.24
CA LEU A 26 -6.70 1.00 0.55
C LEU A 26 -6.16 2.43 0.61
N LEU A 27 -6.05 3.09 -0.53
CA LEU A 27 -5.45 4.43 -0.62
C LEU A 27 -6.19 5.46 0.23
N PRO A 28 -7.54 5.56 0.17
CA PRO A 28 -8.25 6.61 0.93
C PRO A 28 -8.02 6.51 2.44
N VAL A 29 -7.94 5.31 2.99
CA VAL A 29 -7.72 5.10 4.42
C VAL A 29 -6.33 5.56 4.82
N GLN A 30 -5.31 5.20 4.05
CA GLN A 30 -3.93 5.62 4.30
C GLN A 30 -3.79 7.14 4.26
N LEU A 31 -4.35 7.79 3.25
CA LEU A 31 -4.28 9.25 3.09
C LEU A 31 -5.01 9.95 4.23
N ARG A 32 -6.16 9.44 4.65
CA ARG A 32 -6.95 10.03 5.75
C ARG A 32 -6.15 10.09 7.05
N HIS A 33 -5.29 9.12 7.30
CA HIS A 33 -4.50 9.04 8.52
C HIS A 33 -3.10 9.66 8.37
N GLY A 34 -2.80 10.28 7.23
CA GLY A 34 -1.60 11.10 7.08
C GLY A 34 -0.46 10.45 6.32
N ALA A 35 -0.62 9.23 5.79
CA ALA A 35 0.38 8.66 4.90
C ALA A 35 0.44 9.47 3.59
N ARG A 36 1.64 9.62 3.04
CA ARG A 36 1.83 10.28 1.74
C ARG A 36 2.31 9.25 0.73
N LEU A 37 1.64 9.17 -0.40
CA LEU A 37 2.03 8.27 -1.49
C LEU A 37 2.90 9.04 -2.47
N ILE A 38 4.17 8.66 -2.60
CA ILE A 38 5.09 9.25 -3.56
C ILE A 38 4.74 8.79 -4.97
N GLY A 39 4.43 7.50 -5.13
CA GLY A 39 4.00 6.97 -6.40
C GLY A 39 3.70 5.49 -6.30
N ARG A 40 3.06 4.98 -7.35
CA ARG A 40 2.74 3.56 -7.50
C ARG A 40 2.88 3.20 -8.96
N TRP A 41 3.68 2.19 -9.25
CA TRP A 41 4.04 1.81 -10.61
C TRP A 41 3.83 0.33 -10.86
N GLN A 42 3.58 -0.02 -12.09
CA GLN A 42 3.62 -1.41 -12.54
C GLN A 42 4.87 -1.61 -13.37
N THR A 43 5.65 -2.63 -13.03
CA THR A 43 6.87 -2.97 -13.78
C THR A 43 6.50 -3.76 -15.06
N GLU A 44 7.47 -3.90 -15.97
CA GLU A 44 7.26 -4.64 -17.22
C GLU A 44 7.01 -6.14 -16.97
N ASP A 45 7.47 -6.67 -15.82
CA ASP A 45 7.24 -8.07 -15.42
C ASP A 45 6.08 -8.22 -14.42
N ASP A 46 5.12 -7.28 -14.46
CA ASP A 46 3.85 -7.33 -13.73
C ASP A 46 3.99 -7.32 -12.21
N ARG A 47 5.05 -6.71 -11.69
CA ARG A 47 5.12 -6.34 -10.28
C ARG A 47 4.54 -4.97 -10.08
N VAL A 48 4.05 -4.71 -8.88
CA VAL A 48 3.53 -3.39 -8.49
C VAL A 48 4.42 -2.83 -7.39
N VAL A 49 4.91 -1.61 -7.58
CA VAL A 49 5.80 -0.95 -6.63
C VAL A 49 5.11 0.29 -6.10
N ALA A 50 5.02 0.41 -4.78
CA ALA A 50 4.47 1.61 -4.13
C ALA A 50 5.52 2.16 -3.17
N VAL A 51 5.71 3.48 -3.20
CA VAL A 51 6.61 4.18 -2.27
C VAL A 51 5.79 5.17 -1.47
N TRP A 52 5.85 5.01 -0.15
CA TRP A 52 5.17 5.87 0.82
C TRP A 52 6.19 6.71 1.58
N GLU A 53 5.77 7.89 2.01
CA GLU A 53 6.59 8.80 2.80
C GLU A 53 5.92 9.12 4.12
N TYR A 54 6.71 9.12 5.19
CA TYR A 54 6.29 9.50 6.54
C TYR A 54 7.31 10.46 7.12
N ASP A 55 6.90 11.28 8.09
CA ASP A 55 7.81 12.22 8.74
C ASP A 55 8.96 11.48 9.44
N ASP A 56 8.66 10.39 10.12
CA ASP A 56 9.62 9.55 10.83
C ASP A 56 8.99 8.18 11.15
N ARG A 57 9.74 7.33 11.86
CA ARG A 57 9.27 6.00 12.26
C ARG A 57 8.07 6.06 13.19
N GLN A 58 8.05 7.00 14.12
CA GLN A 58 6.93 7.16 15.04
C GLN A 58 5.65 7.55 14.30
N ALA A 59 5.76 8.45 13.33
CA ALA A 59 4.63 8.83 12.48
C ALA A 59 4.10 7.61 11.70
N TYR A 60 4.99 6.81 11.12
CA TYR A 60 4.61 5.58 10.44
C TYR A 60 3.82 4.64 11.36
N GLU A 61 4.34 4.38 12.56
CA GLU A 61 3.70 3.48 13.52
C GLU A 61 2.33 3.98 13.95
N ARG A 62 2.22 5.29 14.24
CA ARG A 62 0.96 5.93 14.62
C ARG A 62 -0.07 5.84 13.50
N ILE A 63 0.34 6.13 12.27
CA ILE A 63 -0.54 6.09 11.10
C ILE A 63 -1.04 4.67 10.86
N GLN A 64 -0.16 3.67 10.90
CA GLN A 64 -0.57 2.28 10.67
C GLN A 64 -1.47 1.76 11.79
N ALA A 65 -1.26 2.19 13.02
CA ALA A 65 -2.18 1.86 14.12
C ALA A 65 -3.57 2.43 13.88
N ALA A 66 -3.65 3.69 13.43
CA ALA A 66 -4.92 4.33 13.09
C ALA A 66 -5.61 3.65 11.89
N VAL A 67 -4.85 3.26 10.88
CA VAL A 67 -5.37 2.52 9.71
C VAL A 67 -5.97 1.19 10.16
N ARG A 68 -5.26 0.43 11.01
CA ARG A 68 -5.77 -0.85 11.51
C ARG A 68 -7.06 -0.71 12.31
N ALA A 69 -7.21 0.38 13.05
CA ALA A 69 -8.39 0.65 13.86
C ALA A 69 -9.57 1.26 13.06
N ASP A 70 -9.32 1.69 11.83
CA ASP A 70 -10.37 2.32 11.02
C ASP A 70 -11.36 1.27 10.53
N PRO A 71 -12.69 1.50 10.72
CA PRO A 71 -13.71 0.58 10.20
C PRO A 71 -13.60 0.32 8.69
N ALA A 72 -13.12 1.28 7.91
CA ALA A 72 -12.92 1.11 6.48
C ALA A 72 -11.89 0.03 6.16
N THR A 73 -10.92 -0.21 7.03
CA THR A 73 -9.94 -1.29 6.86
C THR A 73 -10.60 -2.67 6.98
N LEU A 74 -11.51 -2.84 7.95
CA LEU A 74 -12.28 -4.08 8.07
C LEU A 74 -13.16 -4.30 6.85
N GLN A 75 -13.79 -3.24 6.36
CA GLN A 75 -14.61 -3.29 5.16
C GLN A 75 -13.79 -3.67 3.93
N ALA A 76 -12.58 -3.11 3.79
CA ALA A 76 -11.65 -3.48 2.72
C ALA A 76 -11.28 -4.95 2.78
N GLN A 77 -11.03 -5.49 3.97
CA GLN A 77 -10.72 -6.91 4.15
C GLN A 77 -11.88 -7.81 3.71
N GLN A 78 -13.12 -7.40 4.00
CA GLN A 78 -14.32 -8.14 3.57
C GLN A 78 -14.46 -8.13 2.05
N VAL A 79 -14.25 -6.98 1.42
CA VAL A 79 -14.27 -6.87 -0.05
C VAL A 79 -13.20 -7.77 -0.66
N ARG A 80 -12.00 -7.78 -0.07
CA ARG A 80 -10.89 -8.60 -0.58
C ARG A 80 -11.21 -10.10 -0.52
N ARG A 81 -11.93 -10.57 0.50
CA ARG A 81 -12.33 -11.98 0.60
C ARG A 81 -13.22 -12.43 -0.55
N ASP A 82 -14.03 -11.51 -1.10
CA ASP A 82 -14.95 -11.80 -2.19
C ASP A 82 -14.27 -11.69 -3.56
N LEU A 83 -13.03 -11.21 -3.62
CA LEU A 83 -12.25 -11.11 -4.84
C LEU A 83 -11.37 -12.35 -5.02
N PRO A 84 -11.00 -12.68 -6.28
CA PRO A 84 -9.95 -13.66 -6.49
C PRO A 84 -8.63 -13.18 -5.91
N ALA A 85 -7.64 -14.07 -5.77
CA ALA A 85 -6.33 -13.70 -5.26
C ALA A 85 -5.72 -12.58 -6.11
N LEU A 86 -5.26 -11.51 -5.45
CA LEU A 86 -4.69 -10.34 -6.12
C LEU A 86 -3.17 -10.38 -6.16
N ILE A 87 -2.55 -10.90 -5.10
CA ILE A 87 -1.10 -10.91 -4.93
C ILE A 87 -0.62 -12.29 -4.50
N VAL A 88 0.60 -12.63 -4.92
CA VAL A 88 1.27 -13.89 -4.57
C VAL A 88 2.24 -13.67 -3.41
N ALA A 89 2.96 -12.55 -3.43
CA ALA A 89 3.99 -12.23 -2.44
C ALA A 89 4.14 -10.72 -2.32
N THR A 90 4.63 -10.28 -1.16
CA THR A 90 4.91 -8.88 -0.89
C THR A 90 6.29 -8.77 -0.24
N ASP A 91 7.12 -7.89 -0.79
CA ASP A 91 8.38 -7.49 -0.17
C ASP A 91 8.25 -6.05 0.32
N GLU A 92 8.95 -5.74 1.40
CA GLU A 92 8.91 -4.41 1.99
C GLU A 92 10.31 -4.02 2.47
N THR A 93 10.67 -2.76 2.25
CA THR A 93 11.90 -2.21 2.79
C THR A 93 11.67 -0.74 3.17
N PHE A 94 12.40 -0.30 4.19
CA PHE A 94 12.40 1.10 4.59
C PHE A 94 13.68 1.77 4.11
N MET A 95 13.57 3.04 3.75
CA MET A 95 14.64 3.78 3.10
C MET A 95 14.75 5.18 3.68
N SER A 96 15.94 5.74 3.61
CA SER A 96 16.20 7.16 3.84
C SER A 96 16.75 7.77 2.55
N SER A 97 16.42 9.03 2.29
CA SER A 97 17.00 9.72 1.14
C SER A 97 18.50 9.94 1.34
N THR A 98 19.29 9.72 0.29
CA THR A 98 20.71 10.02 0.27
C THR A 98 21.03 11.37 -0.38
N LEU A 99 20.00 12.09 -0.83
CA LEU A 99 20.14 13.37 -1.52
C LEU A 99 19.59 14.55 -0.72
N GLY A 100 19.37 14.35 0.57
CA GLY A 100 18.94 15.43 1.44
C GLY A 100 17.73 15.20 2.25
#